data_84d6902c6f38f29d97b0fa76762ddc04
#
_entry.id   84d6902c6f38f29d97b0fa76762ddc04
#
_cell.length_a   1.000
_cell.length_b   1.000
_cell.length_c   1.000
_cell.angle_alpha   90.00
_cell.angle_beta   90.00
_cell.angle_gamma   90.00
#
_symmetry.space_group_name_H-M   'P 1'
#
loop_
_entity.id
_entity.type
_entity.pdbx_description
1 polymer ?
#
loop_
_entity_poly.entity_id
_entity_poly.type
_entity_poly.pdbx_seq_one_letter_code
_entity_poly.pdbx_strand_id
1 'polypeptide(L)'
;YKLPLQKQKPYPLPFEPEIAVRDLSFRFDDERGGKEVLHGLTLTIRKGEHIGIRGASGAGKTTLFNLLLGFYTPTGGEITIDGEPLTAANRRRWQNAVGYVSQHVFLLDGTLLENIALGEEEEKIDRRRAEESLRAARLEDFVQSLSAGIDTPIGEAGNKLSGGQRQRIGIARALYKQANILFFDEATSALDSGTEEGINRSIAELSQHNRDLTIVVIAHRESSLEYCDRIITLDNNG
;
A
#
# COMPACT_ATOMS: atom_id res chain seq x y z
N TYR A 1 -7.67 12.86 31.85
CA TYR A 1 -6.55 11.91 31.83
C TYR A 1 -5.91 12.01 30.44
N LYS A 2 -4.80 12.78 30.34
CA LYS A 2 -3.97 12.80 29.14
C LYS A 2 -3.06 11.58 29.20
N LEU A 3 -3.27 10.62 28.32
CA LEU A 3 -2.29 9.57 28.06
C LEU A 3 -1.00 10.23 27.55
N PRO A 4 0.16 9.92 28.10
CA PRO A 4 1.41 10.44 27.60
C PRO A 4 1.62 9.88 26.17
N LEU A 5 1.66 10.76 25.19
CA LEU A 5 2.10 10.46 23.84
C LEU A 5 3.56 9.99 23.94
N GLN A 6 3.81 8.70 23.83
CA GLN A 6 5.16 8.17 23.72
C GLN A 6 5.81 8.74 22.45
N LYS A 7 6.77 9.63 22.64
CA LYS A 7 7.45 10.44 21.63
C LYS A 7 8.48 9.69 20.78
N GLN A 8 8.49 8.36 20.77
CA GLN A 8 9.38 7.62 19.88
C GLN A 8 8.54 6.85 18.88
N LYS A 9 8.58 7.29 17.60
CA LYS A 9 8.12 6.42 16.51
C LYS A 9 8.94 5.13 16.60
N PRO A 10 8.31 3.96 16.77
CA PRO A 10 9.06 2.71 16.78
C PRO A 10 9.80 2.57 15.45
N TYR A 11 11.07 2.18 15.51
CA TYR A 11 11.84 1.89 14.31
C TYR A 11 11.09 0.89 13.43
N PRO A 12 11.04 1.09 12.10
CA PRO A 12 10.42 0.12 11.20
C PRO A 12 11.11 -1.23 11.35
N LEU A 13 10.34 -2.32 11.20
CA LEU A 13 10.91 -3.63 11.02
C LEU A 13 11.71 -3.62 9.71
N PRO A 14 12.97 -4.05 9.72
CA PRO A 14 13.67 -4.28 8.48
C PRO A 14 12.89 -5.31 7.65
N PHE A 15 12.94 -5.19 6.35
CA PHE A 15 12.43 -6.17 5.43
C PHE A 15 13.58 -6.60 4.52
N GLU A 16 14.24 -7.65 4.94
CA GLU A 16 15.34 -8.32 4.26
C GLU A 16 15.52 -9.72 4.86
N PRO A 17 15.20 -10.80 4.21
CA PRO A 17 14.99 -10.92 2.77
C PRO A 17 13.55 -11.21 2.33
N GLU A 18 12.58 -11.53 3.24
CA GLU A 18 11.30 -12.10 2.81
C GLU A 18 10.13 -11.92 3.79
N ILE A 19 8.93 -11.99 3.21
CA ILE A 19 7.70 -12.31 3.92
C ILE A 19 7.36 -13.76 3.63
N ALA A 20 7.25 -14.61 4.64
CA ALA A 20 6.78 -15.98 4.48
C ALA A 20 5.39 -16.15 5.08
N VAL A 21 4.51 -16.77 4.32
CA VAL A 21 3.15 -17.16 4.70
C VAL A 21 3.10 -18.67 4.69
N ARG A 22 2.71 -19.30 5.83
CA ARG A 22 2.69 -20.75 5.98
C ARG A 22 1.35 -21.22 6.50
N ASP A 23 0.69 -22.07 5.73
CA ASP A 23 -0.60 -22.70 6.06
C ASP A 23 -1.63 -21.69 6.57
N LEU A 24 -1.61 -20.47 5.99
CA LEU A 24 -2.41 -19.35 6.43
C LEU A 24 -3.89 -19.63 6.20
N SER A 25 -4.66 -19.59 7.26
CA SER A 25 -6.11 -19.68 7.24
C SER A 25 -6.74 -18.52 7.96
N PHE A 26 -7.87 -18.07 7.45
CA PHE A 26 -8.63 -16.98 8.06
C PHE A 26 -10.13 -17.17 7.92
N ARG A 27 -10.82 -16.98 9.04
CA ARG A 27 -12.27 -17.01 9.16
C ARG A 27 -12.75 -15.75 9.84
N PHE A 28 -13.77 -15.12 9.28
CA PHE A 28 -14.48 -14.07 10.01
C PHE A 28 -15.34 -14.72 11.11
N ASP A 29 -15.20 -14.20 12.33
CA ASP A 29 -16.01 -14.63 13.45
C ASP A 29 -17.37 -13.92 13.36
N ASP A 30 -18.42 -14.67 13.06
CA ASP A 30 -19.79 -14.16 13.09
C ASP A 30 -20.69 -15.11 13.94
N GLU A 31 -21.83 -14.60 14.40
CA GLU A 31 -22.77 -15.35 15.23
C GLU A 31 -23.38 -16.61 14.55
N ARG A 32 -23.07 -16.81 13.25
CA ARG A 32 -23.59 -17.92 12.43
C ARG A 32 -22.52 -18.96 12.07
N GLY A 33 -21.33 -18.88 12.71
CA GLY A 33 -20.26 -19.86 12.52
C GLY A 33 -19.20 -19.50 11.47
N GLY A 34 -19.14 -18.22 11.11
CA GLY A 34 -18.09 -17.60 10.30
C GLY A 34 -17.76 -18.27 8.97
N LYS A 35 -17.61 -17.47 7.91
CA LYS A 35 -17.15 -17.99 6.62
C LYS A 35 -15.62 -18.01 6.61
N GLU A 36 -15.04 -19.19 6.34
CA GLU A 36 -13.62 -19.30 6.02
C GLU A 36 -13.36 -18.65 4.65
N VAL A 37 -12.38 -17.75 4.60
CA VAL A 37 -12.07 -16.94 3.41
C VAL A 37 -10.74 -17.36 2.81
N LEU A 38 -9.79 -17.79 3.64
CA LEU A 38 -8.49 -18.33 3.23
C LEU A 38 -8.26 -19.65 3.95
N HIS A 39 -7.74 -20.63 3.23
CA HIS A 39 -7.48 -21.96 3.76
C HIS A 39 -6.11 -22.46 3.31
N GLY A 40 -5.21 -22.70 4.27
CA GLY A 40 -3.91 -23.35 4.03
C GLY A 40 -2.99 -22.62 3.05
N LEU A 41 -3.12 -21.32 2.86
CA LEU A 41 -2.33 -20.57 1.90
C LEU A 41 -0.86 -20.53 2.31
N THR A 42 0.02 -20.97 1.40
CA THR A 42 1.47 -20.88 1.59
C THR A 42 2.10 -20.14 0.43
N LEU A 43 2.83 -19.09 0.71
CA LEU A 43 3.57 -18.30 -0.27
C LEU A 43 4.75 -17.56 0.38
N THR A 44 5.68 -17.14 -0.44
CA THR A 44 6.81 -16.30 -0.02
C THR A 44 6.90 -15.09 -0.94
N ILE A 45 7.11 -13.92 -0.36
CA ILE A 45 7.37 -12.66 -1.08
C ILE A 45 8.80 -12.26 -0.76
N ARG A 46 9.65 -12.15 -1.78
CA ARG A 46 11.06 -11.75 -1.62
C ARG A 46 11.23 -10.26 -1.87
N LYS A 47 12.20 -9.68 -1.20
CA LYS A 47 12.59 -8.28 -1.43
C LYS A 47 12.87 -8.03 -2.91
N GLY A 48 12.37 -6.93 -3.44
CA GLY A 48 12.54 -6.50 -4.81
C GLY A 48 11.61 -7.17 -5.82
N GLU A 49 10.76 -8.15 -5.41
CA GLU A 49 9.75 -8.72 -6.31
C GLU A 49 8.58 -7.74 -6.56
N HIS A 50 8.08 -7.77 -7.79
CA HIS A 50 6.80 -7.16 -8.16
C HIS A 50 5.78 -8.28 -8.36
N ILE A 51 4.87 -8.43 -7.39
CA ILE A 51 3.91 -9.55 -7.35
C ILE A 51 2.50 -9.05 -7.60
N GLY A 52 1.79 -9.74 -8.48
CA GLY A 52 0.35 -9.56 -8.70
C GLY A 52 -0.46 -10.63 -7.97
N ILE A 53 -1.51 -10.23 -7.28
CA ILE A 53 -2.51 -11.12 -6.70
C ILE A 53 -3.79 -10.96 -7.49
N ARG A 54 -4.27 -12.06 -8.07
CA ARG A 54 -5.54 -12.12 -8.77
C ARG A 54 -6.47 -13.16 -8.17
N GLY A 55 -7.74 -13.06 -8.47
CA GLY A 55 -8.78 -14.00 -8.05
C GLY A 55 -10.15 -13.40 -8.29
N ALA A 56 -11.16 -14.24 -8.28
CA ALA A 56 -12.55 -13.82 -8.39
C ALA A 56 -12.94 -12.87 -7.24
N SER A 57 -14.02 -12.12 -7.43
CA SER A 57 -14.60 -11.33 -6.34
C SER A 57 -14.94 -12.25 -5.16
N GLY A 58 -14.51 -11.87 -3.97
CA GLY A 58 -14.70 -12.69 -2.76
C GLY A 58 -13.69 -13.83 -2.56
N ALA A 59 -12.65 -13.94 -3.41
CA ALA A 59 -11.57 -14.94 -3.26
C ALA A 59 -10.59 -14.65 -2.10
N GLY A 60 -10.81 -13.57 -1.33
CA GLY A 60 -9.98 -13.26 -0.16
C GLY A 60 -8.79 -12.34 -0.43
N LYS A 61 -8.69 -11.69 -1.60
CA LYS A 61 -7.57 -10.79 -1.94
C LYS A 61 -7.38 -9.67 -0.91
N THR A 62 -8.44 -8.94 -0.60
CA THR A 62 -8.42 -7.86 0.40
C THR A 62 -8.15 -8.41 1.80
N THR A 63 -8.68 -9.59 2.13
CA THR A 63 -8.42 -10.26 3.40
C THR A 63 -6.94 -10.63 3.53
N LEU A 64 -6.34 -11.15 2.48
CA LEU A 64 -4.91 -11.45 2.46
C LEU A 64 -4.08 -10.18 2.67
N PHE A 65 -4.41 -9.06 2.01
CA PHE A 65 -3.73 -7.78 2.27
C PHE A 65 -3.86 -7.35 3.73
N ASN A 66 -5.03 -7.43 4.33
CA ASN A 66 -5.24 -7.05 5.73
C ASN A 66 -4.45 -7.94 6.70
N LEU A 67 -4.27 -9.22 6.37
CA LEU A 67 -3.41 -10.13 7.12
C LEU A 67 -1.94 -9.78 6.96
N LEU A 68 -1.47 -9.55 5.73
CA LEU A 68 -0.09 -9.16 5.44
C LEU A 68 0.27 -7.80 6.05
N LEU A 69 -0.69 -6.87 6.14
CA LEU A 69 -0.55 -5.57 6.80
C LEU A 69 -0.65 -5.64 8.33
N GLY A 70 -1.02 -6.80 8.87
CA GLY A 70 -1.20 -7.01 10.31
C GLY A 70 -2.45 -6.35 10.88
N PHE A 71 -3.44 -6.01 10.05
CA PHE A 71 -4.76 -5.53 10.52
C PHE A 71 -5.61 -6.66 11.06
N TYR A 72 -5.47 -7.85 10.46
CA TYR A 72 -6.11 -9.08 10.94
C TYR A 72 -5.07 -10.04 11.50
N THR A 73 -5.51 -10.88 12.44
CA THR A 73 -4.72 -11.99 12.96
C THR A 73 -5.19 -13.28 12.31
N PRO A 74 -4.30 -14.11 11.77
CA PRO A 74 -4.68 -15.40 11.22
C PRO A 74 -5.44 -16.27 12.22
N THR A 75 -6.40 -17.06 11.74
CA THR A 75 -7.07 -18.10 12.55
C THR A 75 -6.31 -19.41 12.53
N GLY A 76 -5.41 -19.60 11.56
CA GLY A 76 -4.49 -20.73 11.46
C GLY A 76 -3.25 -20.33 10.63
N GLY A 77 -2.15 -21.05 10.83
CA GLY A 77 -0.89 -20.75 10.19
C GLY A 77 -0.19 -19.50 10.74
N GLU A 78 0.78 -19.00 10.01
CA GLU A 78 1.58 -17.85 10.44
C GLU A 78 2.05 -16.99 9.26
N ILE A 79 2.36 -15.74 9.57
CA ILE A 79 3.07 -14.80 8.70
C ILE A 79 4.35 -14.41 9.42
N THR A 80 5.49 -14.53 8.75
CA THR A 80 6.79 -14.08 9.28
C THR A 80 7.40 -13.02 8.38
N ILE A 81 8.03 -12.02 8.99
CA ILE A 81 8.83 -11.00 8.32
C ILE A 81 10.28 -11.27 8.70
N ASP A 82 11.11 -11.64 7.72
CA ASP A 82 12.51 -12.03 7.95
C ASP A 82 12.69 -13.09 9.06
N GLY A 83 11.75 -14.04 9.12
CA GLY A 83 11.71 -15.08 10.12
C GLY A 83 11.09 -14.69 11.47
N GLU A 84 10.79 -13.41 11.71
CA GLU A 84 10.10 -12.94 12.92
C GLU A 84 8.58 -13.03 12.72
N PRO A 85 7.82 -13.76 13.55
CA PRO A 85 6.37 -13.84 13.43
C PRO A 85 5.71 -12.47 13.57
N LEU A 86 4.78 -12.16 12.65
CA LEU A 86 3.98 -10.95 12.71
C LEU A 86 2.89 -11.10 13.78
N THR A 87 2.97 -10.30 14.82
CA THR A 87 2.09 -10.36 15.98
C THR A 87 1.52 -8.97 16.33
N ALA A 88 0.58 -8.92 17.27
CA ALA A 88 0.08 -7.66 17.80
C ALA A 88 1.19 -6.79 18.42
N ALA A 89 2.26 -7.40 18.93
CA ALA A 89 3.36 -6.70 19.58
C ALA A 89 4.26 -5.93 18.59
N ASN A 90 4.49 -6.48 17.38
CA ASN A 90 5.40 -5.88 16.40
C ASN A 90 4.70 -5.28 15.17
N ARG A 91 3.38 -5.46 15.00
CA ARG A 91 2.65 -4.99 13.82
C ARG A 91 2.82 -3.50 13.53
N ARG A 92 2.92 -2.64 14.55
CA ARG A 92 3.15 -1.19 14.35
C ARG A 92 4.50 -0.90 13.70
N ARG A 93 5.53 -1.64 14.09
CA ARG A 93 6.87 -1.53 13.48
C ARG A 93 6.81 -1.96 12.01
N TRP A 94 6.10 -3.04 11.73
CA TRP A 94 5.87 -3.51 10.36
C TRP A 94 5.09 -2.49 9.53
N GLN A 95 3.96 -1.98 10.03
CA GLN A 95 3.15 -0.97 9.35
C GLN A 95 3.91 0.33 9.07
N ASN A 96 4.93 0.66 9.85
CA ASN A 96 5.82 1.79 9.58
C ASN A 96 6.74 1.55 8.37
N ALA A 97 7.09 0.31 8.07
CA ALA A 97 7.91 -0.07 6.92
C ALA A 97 7.09 -0.22 5.62
N VAL A 98 5.77 -0.31 5.74
CA VAL A 98 4.85 -0.59 4.64
C VAL A 98 4.22 0.70 4.11
N GLY A 99 4.17 0.84 2.79
CA GLY A 99 3.31 1.78 2.09
C GLY A 99 2.04 1.08 1.61
N TYR A 100 0.88 1.58 1.99
CA TYR A 100 -0.40 1.04 1.53
C TYR A 100 -1.16 2.08 0.72
N VAL A 101 -1.45 1.75 -0.52
CA VAL A 101 -2.28 2.55 -1.43
C VAL A 101 -3.60 1.83 -1.63
N SER A 102 -4.64 2.31 -0.95
CA SER A 102 -5.99 1.76 -1.04
C SER A 102 -6.69 2.18 -2.33
N GLN A 103 -7.78 1.48 -2.68
CA GLN A 103 -8.67 1.87 -3.77
C GLN A 103 -9.14 3.33 -3.66
N HIS A 104 -9.40 3.79 -2.43
CA HIS A 104 -9.85 5.14 -2.12
C HIS A 104 -8.82 5.83 -1.26
N VAL A 105 -7.98 6.64 -1.89
CA VAL A 105 -6.98 7.44 -1.19
C VAL A 105 -7.69 8.58 -0.48
N PHE A 106 -7.63 8.57 0.85
CA PHE A 106 -8.15 9.66 1.68
C PHE A 106 -7.27 10.89 1.54
N LEU A 107 -7.88 12.05 1.39
CA LEU A 107 -7.22 13.35 1.36
C LEU A 107 -7.65 14.16 2.57
N LEU A 108 -6.70 14.79 3.24
CA LEU A 108 -6.97 15.81 4.23
C LEU A 108 -7.30 17.15 3.54
N ASP A 109 -8.18 17.92 4.16
CA ASP A 109 -8.31 19.35 3.83
C ASP A 109 -7.06 20.07 4.28
N GLY A 110 -6.18 20.36 3.33
CA GLY A 110 -4.86 20.95 3.57
C GLY A 110 -4.10 21.06 2.26
N THR A 111 -2.84 21.41 2.34
CA THR A 111 -1.97 21.54 1.16
C THR A 111 -1.61 20.17 0.57
N LEU A 112 -1.16 20.17 -0.68
CA LEU A 112 -0.59 18.96 -1.27
C LEU A 112 0.60 18.45 -0.44
N LEU A 113 1.45 19.35 0.03
CA LEU A 113 2.59 19.01 0.89
C LEU A 113 2.17 18.27 2.15
N GLU A 114 1.18 18.79 2.90
CA GLU A 114 0.64 18.14 4.10
C GLU A 114 0.02 16.78 3.79
N ASN A 115 -0.60 16.64 2.63
CA ASN A 115 -1.14 15.37 2.17
C ASN A 115 -0.06 14.34 1.82
N ILE A 116 1.10 14.75 1.32
CA ILE A 116 2.23 13.83 1.06
C ILE A 116 2.93 13.43 2.35
N ALA A 117 3.19 14.40 3.23
CA ALA A 117 3.85 14.19 4.52
C ALA A 117 2.87 13.87 5.66
N LEU A 118 1.84 13.13 5.37
CA LEU A 118 0.72 12.84 6.25
C LEU A 118 1.16 12.40 7.65
N GLY A 119 0.74 13.15 8.66
CA GLY A 119 1.04 12.86 10.07
C GLY A 119 2.38 13.40 10.57
N GLU A 120 3.10 14.18 9.77
CA GLU A 120 4.25 14.97 10.25
C GLU A 120 3.79 16.37 10.70
N GLU A 121 4.52 16.94 11.66
CA GLU A 121 4.36 18.33 12.06
C GLU A 121 4.93 19.22 10.94
N GLU A 122 4.25 20.32 10.61
CA GLU A 122 4.59 21.18 9.46
C GLU A 122 6.08 21.57 9.43
N GLU A 123 6.63 21.94 10.60
CA GLU A 123 8.03 22.35 10.73
C GLU A 123 9.05 21.23 10.49
N LYS A 124 8.59 19.95 10.48
CA LYS A 124 9.42 18.76 10.28
C LYS A 124 9.32 18.19 8.88
N ILE A 125 8.43 18.75 8.05
CA ILE A 125 8.23 18.24 6.69
C ILE A 125 9.47 18.52 5.85
N ASP A 126 10.03 17.45 5.28
CA ASP A 126 11.11 17.53 4.30
C ASP A 126 10.53 17.83 2.90
N ARG A 127 10.50 19.10 2.53
CA ARG A 127 9.95 19.59 1.25
C ARG A 127 10.65 18.94 0.04
N ARG A 128 11.97 18.80 0.09
CA ARG A 128 12.75 18.20 -1.00
C ARG A 128 12.34 16.75 -1.22
N ARG A 129 12.23 15.99 -0.14
CA ARG A 129 11.78 14.58 -0.20
C ARG A 129 10.34 14.49 -0.70
N ALA A 130 9.46 15.43 -0.34
CA ALA A 130 8.09 15.49 -0.85
C ALA A 130 8.08 15.73 -2.37
N GLU A 131 8.86 16.67 -2.88
CA GLU A 131 8.99 16.94 -4.31
C GLU A 131 9.58 15.74 -5.08
N GLU A 132 10.60 15.10 -4.54
CA GLU A 132 11.18 13.87 -5.12
C GLU A 132 10.14 12.74 -5.18
N SER A 133 9.33 12.59 -4.13
CA SER A 133 8.26 11.59 -4.07
C SER A 133 7.14 11.87 -5.09
N LEU A 134 6.77 13.11 -5.25
CA LEU A 134 5.78 13.54 -6.25
C LEU A 134 6.27 13.30 -7.68
N ARG A 135 7.55 13.59 -7.95
CA ARG A 135 8.17 13.32 -9.24
C ARG A 135 8.21 11.82 -9.53
N ALA A 136 8.64 11.00 -8.57
CA ALA A 136 8.67 9.56 -8.71
C ALA A 136 7.25 8.96 -8.93
N ALA A 137 6.22 9.57 -8.35
CA ALA A 137 4.83 9.21 -8.57
C ALA A 137 4.21 9.80 -9.86
N ARG A 138 5.01 10.45 -10.72
CA ARG A 138 4.56 11.08 -11.97
C ARG A 138 3.50 12.16 -11.79
N LEU A 139 3.66 12.98 -10.75
CA LEU A 139 2.80 14.14 -10.46
C LEU A 139 3.45 15.49 -10.77
N GLU A 140 4.61 15.51 -11.42
CA GLU A 140 5.38 16.74 -11.66
C GLU A 140 4.57 17.76 -12.49
N ASP A 141 4.00 17.32 -13.63
CA ASP A 141 3.17 18.18 -14.48
C ASP A 141 1.93 18.71 -13.74
N PHE A 142 1.33 17.85 -12.92
CA PHE A 142 0.19 18.25 -12.09
C PHE A 142 0.60 19.34 -11.10
N VAL A 143 1.70 19.17 -10.39
CA VAL A 143 2.21 20.19 -9.44
C VAL A 143 2.53 21.50 -10.15
N GLN A 144 3.13 21.46 -11.33
CA GLN A 144 3.41 22.65 -12.13
C GLN A 144 2.14 23.36 -12.61
N SER A 145 1.05 22.64 -12.78
CA SER A 145 -0.25 23.23 -13.16
C SER A 145 -0.96 23.97 -12.02
N LEU A 146 -0.52 23.76 -10.77
CA LEU A 146 -1.11 24.36 -9.58
C LEU A 146 -0.53 25.76 -9.32
N SER A 147 -1.39 26.71 -8.95
CA SER A 147 -1.01 28.11 -8.75
C SER A 147 0.04 28.33 -7.65
N ALA A 148 0.04 27.48 -6.63
CA ALA A 148 0.99 27.54 -5.51
C ALA A 148 1.84 26.25 -5.42
N GLY A 149 1.92 25.44 -6.49
CA GLY A 149 2.68 24.21 -6.51
C GLY A 149 2.29 23.27 -5.36
N ILE A 150 3.26 22.81 -4.59
CA ILE A 150 3.02 21.86 -3.48
C ILE A 150 2.29 22.50 -2.28
N ASP A 151 2.24 23.83 -2.21
CA ASP A 151 1.50 24.57 -1.16
C ASP A 151 0.04 24.80 -1.54
N THR A 152 -0.41 24.28 -2.68
CA THR A 152 -1.80 24.43 -3.12
C THR A 152 -2.73 23.60 -2.24
N PRO A 153 -3.82 24.21 -1.70
CA PRO A 153 -4.84 23.48 -0.98
C PRO A 153 -5.53 22.43 -1.86
N ILE A 154 -5.66 21.22 -1.34
CA ILE A 154 -6.40 20.11 -1.94
C ILE A 154 -7.37 19.52 -0.91
N GLY A 155 -8.29 18.67 -1.33
CA GLY A 155 -9.31 18.07 -0.46
C GLY A 155 -10.72 18.46 -0.91
N GLU A 156 -11.70 18.36 0.00
CA GLU A 156 -13.09 18.68 -0.35
C GLU A 156 -13.30 20.16 -0.62
N ALA A 157 -12.61 21.02 0.13
CA ALA A 157 -12.66 22.47 -0.01
C ALA A 157 -11.68 23.04 -1.05
N GLY A 158 -10.76 22.22 -1.58
CA GLY A 158 -9.72 22.61 -2.51
C GLY A 158 -9.95 22.13 -3.95
N ASN A 159 -8.85 22.04 -4.70
CA ASN A 159 -8.89 21.57 -6.07
C ASN A 159 -9.38 20.13 -6.17
N LYS A 160 -10.36 19.89 -7.08
CA LYS A 160 -10.83 18.54 -7.37
C LYS A 160 -9.73 17.75 -8.08
N LEU A 161 -9.44 16.55 -7.58
CA LEU A 161 -8.46 15.64 -8.14
C LEU A 161 -9.15 14.53 -8.93
N SER A 162 -8.53 14.12 -10.04
CA SER A 162 -8.92 12.90 -10.72
C SER A 162 -8.63 11.66 -9.87
N GLY A 163 -9.29 10.53 -10.18
CA GLY A 163 -8.99 9.26 -9.50
C GLY A 163 -7.52 8.86 -9.63
N GLY A 164 -6.92 9.06 -10.81
CA GLY A 164 -5.52 8.78 -11.05
C GLY A 164 -4.58 9.68 -10.24
N GLN A 165 -4.87 10.97 -10.14
CA GLN A 165 -4.10 11.89 -9.30
C GLN A 165 -4.17 11.49 -7.83
N ARG A 166 -5.36 11.12 -7.33
CA ARG A 166 -5.52 10.63 -5.94
C ARG A 166 -4.67 9.39 -5.68
N GLN A 167 -4.68 8.40 -6.57
CA GLN A 167 -3.87 7.20 -6.40
C GLN A 167 -2.37 7.48 -6.45
N ARG A 168 -1.93 8.35 -7.34
CA ARG A 168 -0.53 8.78 -7.41
C ARG A 168 -0.10 9.56 -6.16
N ILE A 169 -0.98 10.32 -5.53
CA ILE A 169 -0.73 10.91 -4.21
C ILE A 169 -0.53 9.81 -3.16
N GLY A 170 -1.32 8.75 -3.19
CA GLY A 170 -1.10 7.58 -2.33
C GLY A 170 0.27 6.94 -2.52
N ILE A 171 0.72 6.80 -3.76
CA ILE A 171 2.07 6.31 -4.10
C ILE A 171 3.13 7.29 -3.55
N ALA A 172 2.98 8.59 -3.79
CA ALA A 172 3.92 9.60 -3.30
C ALA A 172 4.03 9.60 -1.77
N ARG A 173 2.93 9.41 -1.04
CA ARG A 173 2.93 9.22 0.43
C ARG A 173 3.80 8.04 0.86
N ALA A 174 3.65 6.90 0.20
CA ALA A 174 4.42 5.71 0.51
C ALA A 174 5.91 5.92 0.27
N LEU A 175 6.26 6.61 -0.82
CA LEU A 175 7.64 6.95 -1.15
C LEU A 175 8.22 7.99 -0.17
N TYR A 176 7.46 9.01 0.19
CA TYR A 176 7.87 9.99 1.20
C TYR A 176 8.15 9.34 2.56
N LYS A 177 7.33 8.37 2.95
CA LYS A 177 7.51 7.55 4.14
C LYS A 177 8.74 6.65 4.06
N GLN A 178 9.37 6.52 2.89
CA GLN A 178 10.49 5.60 2.62
C GLN A 178 10.10 4.13 2.88
N ALA A 179 8.91 3.75 2.44
CA ALA A 179 8.44 2.37 2.57
C ALA A 179 9.34 1.41 1.78
N ASN A 180 9.67 0.27 2.39
CA ASN A 180 10.45 -0.80 1.76
C ASN A 180 9.59 -1.72 0.91
N ILE A 181 8.30 -1.75 1.19
CA ILE A 181 7.31 -2.52 0.46
C ILE A 181 6.05 -1.69 0.25
N LEU A 182 5.54 -1.74 -0.98
CA LEU A 182 4.32 -1.07 -1.40
C LEU A 182 3.22 -2.11 -1.62
N PHE A 183 2.14 -2.00 -0.87
CA PHE A 183 0.90 -2.73 -1.13
C PHE A 183 -0.06 -1.82 -1.86
N PHE A 184 -0.40 -2.20 -3.08
CA PHE A 184 -1.27 -1.43 -3.95
C PHE A 184 -2.56 -2.20 -4.25
N ASP A 185 -3.69 -1.66 -3.79
CA ASP A 185 -5.01 -2.19 -4.11
C ASP A 185 -5.58 -1.44 -5.31
N GLU A 186 -5.64 -2.13 -6.45
CA GLU A 186 -6.06 -1.54 -7.70
C GLU A 186 -7.55 -1.17 -7.67
N ALA A 187 -7.88 0.09 -7.97
CA ALA A 187 -9.25 0.54 -8.11
C ALA A 187 -9.84 0.07 -9.45
N THR A 188 -10.92 -0.73 -9.37
CA THR A 188 -11.53 -1.36 -10.55
C THR A 188 -12.50 -0.49 -11.31
N SER A 189 -13.16 0.48 -10.66
CA SER A 189 -14.39 1.05 -11.20
C SER A 189 -14.33 2.55 -11.48
N ALA A 190 -13.31 3.26 -10.98
CA ALA A 190 -13.27 4.73 -11.00
C ALA A 190 -12.27 5.30 -12.02
N LEU A 191 -11.45 4.47 -12.66
CA LEU A 191 -10.44 4.91 -13.61
C LEU A 191 -10.79 4.50 -15.03
N ASP A 192 -10.62 5.43 -15.98
CA ASP A 192 -10.58 5.08 -17.39
C ASP A 192 -9.32 4.24 -17.69
N SER A 193 -9.36 3.49 -18.79
CA SER A 193 -8.29 2.56 -19.17
C SER A 193 -6.94 3.25 -19.39
N GLY A 194 -6.92 4.47 -19.89
CA GLY A 194 -5.68 5.21 -20.11
C GLY A 194 -5.01 5.67 -18.82
N THR A 195 -5.81 6.12 -17.85
CA THR A 195 -5.32 6.52 -16.53
C THR A 195 -4.77 5.30 -15.76
N GLU A 196 -5.46 4.17 -15.83
CA GLU A 196 -5.03 2.92 -15.20
C GLU A 196 -3.69 2.43 -15.79
N GLU A 197 -3.57 2.39 -17.12
CA GLU A 197 -2.31 2.04 -17.78
C GLU A 197 -1.17 2.97 -17.36
N GLY A 198 -1.44 4.27 -17.23
CA GLY A 198 -0.47 5.24 -16.75
C GLY A 198 -0.01 4.98 -15.32
N ILE A 199 -0.90 4.52 -14.44
CA ILE A 199 -0.55 4.13 -13.06
C ILE A 199 0.28 2.84 -13.05
N ASN A 200 -0.14 1.82 -13.79
CA ASN A 200 0.57 0.54 -13.88
C ASN A 200 2.00 0.75 -14.41
N ARG A 201 2.15 1.59 -15.42
CA ARG A 201 3.47 1.98 -15.96
C ARG A 201 4.31 2.70 -14.91
N SER A 202 3.73 3.62 -14.15
CA SER A 202 4.43 4.33 -13.06
C SER A 202 4.92 3.36 -11.98
N ILE A 203 4.11 2.39 -11.61
CA ILE A 203 4.48 1.35 -10.63
C ILE A 203 5.59 0.45 -11.19
N ALA A 204 5.50 0.06 -12.45
CA ALA A 204 6.53 -0.74 -13.11
C ALA A 204 7.88 -0.01 -13.18
N GLU A 205 7.87 1.28 -13.51
CA GLU A 205 9.07 2.11 -13.54
C GLU A 205 9.68 2.28 -12.14
N LEU A 206 8.86 2.43 -11.09
CA LEU A 206 9.35 2.44 -9.70
C LEU A 206 10.08 1.14 -9.36
N SER A 207 9.53 -0.01 -9.73
CA SER A 207 10.14 -1.32 -9.52
C SER A 207 11.48 -1.44 -10.25
N GLN A 208 11.56 -0.93 -11.49
CA GLN A 208 12.78 -0.98 -12.29
C GLN A 208 13.89 -0.06 -11.77
N HIS A 209 13.52 1.13 -11.29
CA HIS A 209 14.49 2.13 -10.80
C HIS A 209 14.92 1.88 -9.35
N ASN A 210 14.08 1.24 -8.56
CA ASN A 210 14.36 0.87 -7.18
C ASN A 210 14.17 -0.63 -6.98
N ARG A 211 15.20 -1.40 -7.27
CA ARG A 211 15.20 -2.86 -7.16
C ARG A 211 15.08 -3.37 -5.72
N ASP A 212 15.26 -2.49 -4.74
CA ASP A 212 15.04 -2.82 -3.33
C ASP A 212 13.58 -2.64 -2.90
N LEU A 213 12.78 -1.94 -3.70
CA LEU A 213 11.35 -1.77 -3.44
C LEU A 213 10.58 -3.01 -3.86
N THR A 214 9.91 -3.62 -2.91
CA THR A 214 8.97 -4.72 -3.16
C THR A 214 7.58 -4.16 -3.42
N ILE A 215 6.88 -4.68 -4.41
CA ILE A 215 5.54 -4.23 -4.78
C ILE A 215 4.59 -5.42 -4.83
N VAL A 216 3.48 -5.31 -4.12
CA VAL A 216 2.41 -6.30 -4.13
C VAL A 216 1.12 -5.63 -4.56
N VAL A 217 0.57 -6.04 -5.70
CA VAL A 217 -0.61 -5.44 -6.31
C VAL A 217 -1.78 -6.42 -6.27
N ILE A 218 -2.93 -6.00 -5.75
CA ILE A 218 -4.20 -6.67 -6.06
C ILE A 218 -4.65 -6.18 -7.43
N ALA A 219 -4.62 -7.07 -8.41
CA ALA A 219 -5.02 -6.77 -9.76
C ALA A 219 -6.45 -7.27 -10.04
N HIS A 220 -7.26 -6.40 -10.59
CA HIS A 220 -8.61 -6.71 -11.07
C HIS A 220 -8.66 -6.87 -12.59
N ARG A 221 -7.62 -6.42 -13.31
CA ARG A 221 -7.49 -6.55 -14.76
C ARG A 221 -6.18 -7.25 -15.12
N GLU A 222 -6.21 -8.02 -16.19
CA GLU A 222 -5.03 -8.74 -16.70
C GLU A 222 -3.90 -7.78 -17.10
N SER A 223 -4.22 -6.58 -17.62
CA SER A 223 -3.23 -5.56 -18.00
C SER A 223 -2.33 -5.13 -16.85
N SER A 224 -2.83 -5.17 -15.61
CA SER A 224 -2.03 -4.82 -14.43
C SER A 224 -1.04 -5.91 -14.04
N LEU A 225 -1.25 -7.13 -14.53
CA LEU A 225 -0.37 -8.28 -14.25
C LEU A 225 0.82 -8.38 -15.20
N GLU A 226 0.77 -7.68 -16.34
CA GLU A 226 1.83 -7.73 -17.36
C GLU A 226 3.19 -7.26 -16.84
N TYR A 227 3.20 -6.40 -15.84
CA TYR A 227 4.41 -5.84 -15.23
C TYR A 227 4.90 -6.63 -14.01
N CYS A 228 4.19 -7.68 -13.60
CA CYS A 228 4.53 -8.46 -12.43
C CYS A 228 5.56 -9.55 -12.77
N ASP A 229 6.54 -9.74 -11.89
CA ASP A 229 7.51 -10.84 -11.98
C ASP A 229 6.83 -12.19 -11.72
N ARG A 230 5.80 -12.19 -10.87
CA ARG A 230 5.05 -13.37 -10.46
C ARG A 230 3.61 -13.04 -10.16
N ILE A 231 2.72 -13.98 -10.48
CA ILE A 231 1.29 -13.86 -10.22
C ILE A 231 0.87 -14.96 -9.25
N ILE A 232 0.13 -14.55 -8.22
CA ILE A 232 -0.51 -15.44 -7.25
C ILE A 232 -2.01 -15.44 -7.55
N THR A 233 -2.57 -16.62 -7.81
CA THR A 233 -4.01 -16.78 -8.03
C THR A 233 -4.65 -17.30 -6.76
N LEU A 234 -5.66 -16.59 -6.26
CA LEU A 234 -6.50 -17.04 -5.17
C LEU A 234 -7.78 -17.65 -5.77
N ASP A 235 -8.01 -18.91 -5.48
CA ASP A 235 -9.21 -19.63 -5.90
C ASP A 235 -10.21 -19.72 -4.76
N ASN A 236 -11.51 -19.73 -5.09
CA ASN A 236 -12.58 -19.87 -4.08
C ASN A 236 -12.66 -21.28 -3.44
N ASN A 237 -11.82 -22.19 -3.91
CA ASN A 237 -11.74 -23.58 -3.40
C ASN A 237 -10.35 -23.73 -2.77
N GLY A 238 -10.21 -23.31 -1.54
CA GLY A 238 -9.06 -23.34 -0.68
C GLY A 238 -7.85 -24.18 -1.01
#